data_6b45916f2909fd73ea699c1eae7c7055
#
_entry.id   6b45916f2909fd73ea699c1eae7c7055
#
_cell.length_a   1.000
_cell.length_b   1.000
_cell.length_c   1.000
_cell.angle_alpha   90.00
_cell.angle_beta   90.00
_cell.angle_gamma   90.00
#
_symmetry.space_group_name_H-M   'P 1'
#
loop_
_entity.id
_entity.type
_entity.pdbx_description
1 polymer ?
#
loop_
_entity_poly.entity_id
_entity_poly.type
_entity_poly.pdbx_seq_one_letter_code
_entity_poly.pdbx_strand_id
1 'polypeptide(L)'
;MAGDNTVYNVPFRAPALPYAPQVYNQESFEQFNNVLRIYFNQLDNALRNAMAVQEPYELQVAKGQIAGASTLYKFGTNPDIDSAEETIWSTGGDYPWPTAAFTAFISSSSAADTSAGTGAQTVTVEGVDENYAAQTVTVSMNGQTQVQIGDASGWLRVNRIFVATSGSGGTAAGTIYVANSGVTSGVPTGITYGNIVQGDNQSQMSVYTVPAGFTLFLDDVTFTAAIAIANKNVTAKFVTRDFGSNTFRTKIIQTVQSNLLVLPFHYPFSIAEKTDMECRASSDTTNVVVGASFEGVLIAN
;
A
#
# COMPACT_ATOMS: atom_id res chain seq x y z
N MET A 1 -15.18 -10.66 -20.00
CA MET A 1 -14.49 -11.12 -18.78
C MET A 1 -15.27 -12.31 -18.25
N ALA A 2 -14.72 -13.51 -18.33
CA ALA A 2 -15.32 -14.70 -17.76
C ALA A 2 -15.10 -14.61 -16.24
N GLY A 3 -16.17 -14.43 -15.47
CA GLY A 3 -16.13 -14.56 -14.03
C GLY A 3 -15.66 -15.96 -13.72
N ASP A 4 -14.60 -16.08 -12.92
CA ASP A 4 -14.19 -17.36 -12.35
C ASP A 4 -15.26 -17.77 -11.34
N ASN A 5 -16.28 -18.48 -11.85
CA ASN A 5 -17.19 -19.23 -11.03
C ASN A 5 -16.39 -20.42 -10.47
N THR A 6 -15.67 -20.21 -9.37
CA THR A 6 -15.25 -21.30 -8.51
C THR A 6 -16.50 -21.97 -7.98
N VAL A 7 -17.04 -22.87 -8.78
CA VAL A 7 -18.09 -23.79 -8.34
C VAL A 7 -17.46 -24.64 -7.24
N TYR A 8 -17.78 -24.31 -5.99
CA TYR A 8 -17.47 -25.19 -4.87
C TYR A 8 -18.06 -26.55 -5.19
N ASN A 9 -17.23 -27.47 -5.65
CA ASN A 9 -17.66 -28.84 -5.96
C ASN A 9 -17.84 -29.57 -4.62
N VAL A 10 -18.98 -29.30 -3.98
CA VAL A 10 -19.39 -30.08 -2.82
C VAL A 10 -19.77 -31.46 -3.38
N PRO A 11 -19.03 -32.53 -3.08
CA PRO A 11 -19.28 -33.85 -3.62
C PRO A 11 -20.53 -34.44 -2.95
N PHE A 12 -21.66 -33.84 -3.26
CA PHE A 12 -22.93 -34.16 -2.62
C PHE A 12 -23.96 -34.50 -3.71
N ARG A 13 -24.47 -35.74 -3.70
CA ARG A 13 -25.55 -36.17 -4.56
C ARG A 13 -26.82 -36.34 -3.74
N ALA A 14 -27.91 -35.81 -4.26
CA ALA A 14 -29.23 -36.10 -3.67
C ALA A 14 -29.48 -37.62 -3.65
N PRO A 15 -29.87 -38.18 -2.53
CA PRO A 15 -30.21 -39.62 -2.46
C PRO A 15 -31.41 -39.93 -3.31
N ALA A 16 -31.47 -41.16 -3.85
CA ALA A 16 -32.70 -41.67 -4.43
C ALA A 16 -33.74 -41.81 -3.33
N LEU A 17 -34.88 -41.16 -3.49
CA LEU A 17 -36.01 -41.33 -2.56
C LEU A 17 -36.73 -42.65 -2.83
N PRO A 18 -37.21 -43.34 -1.79
CA PRO A 18 -38.02 -44.53 -1.94
C PRO A 18 -39.31 -44.26 -2.74
N TYR A 19 -39.79 -45.21 -3.56
CA TYR A 19 -41.08 -45.07 -4.23
C TYR A 19 -42.21 -45.07 -3.20
N ALA A 20 -43.21 -44.22 -3.42
CA ALA A 20 -44.39 -44.19 -2.57
C ALA A 20 -45.17 -45.50 -2.72
N PRO A 21 -45.51 -46.21 -1.63
CA PRO A 21 -46.33 -47.40 -1.70
C PRO A 21 -47.77 -47.02 -2.07
N GLN A 22 -48.48 -47.97 -2.75
CA GLN A 22 -49.90 -47.75 -3.13
C GLN A 22 -50.85 -47.69 -1.94
N VAL A 23 -50.45 -48.28 -0.81
CA VAL A 23 -51.15 -48.25 0.44
C VAL A 23 -50.24 -47.76 1.54
N TYR A 24 -50.74 -46.96 2.48
CA TYR A 24 -49.94 -46.43 3.60
C TYR A 24 -49.25 -47.61 4.32
N ASN A 25 -47.94 -47.49 4.42
CA ASN A 25 -47.06 -48.40 5.13
C ASN A 25 -46.11 -47.57 6.02
N GLN A 26 -46.24 -47.80 7.33
CA GLN A 26 -45.43 -47.06 8.33
C GLN A 26 -43.92 -47.23 8.09
N GLU A 27 -43.50 -48.45 7.75
CA GLU A 27 -42.06 -48.72 7.49
C GLU A 27 -41.52 -47.92 6.32
N SER A 28 -42.27 -47.78 5.22
CA SER A 28 -41.88 -46.96 4.06
C SER A 28 -41.81 -45.49 4.43
N PHE A 29 -42.67 -44.99 5.30
CA PHE A 29 -42.66 -43.61 5.77
C PHE A 29 -41.46 -43.34 6.71
N GLU A 30 -41.13 -44.28 7.58
CA GLU A 30 -39.93 -44.22 8.43
C GLU A 30 -38.65 -44.25 7.61
N GLN A 31 -38.57 -45.08 6.57
CA GLN A 31 -37.45 -45.11 5.64
C GLN A 31 -37.28 -43.76 4.91
N PHE A 32 -38.37 -43.19 4.40
CA PHE A 32 -38.37 -41.88 3.75
C PHE A 32 -37.85 -40.79 4.69
N ASN A 33 -38.38 -40.71 5.91
CA ASN A 33 -37.95 -39.76 6.91
C ASN A 33 -36.47 -39.95 7.29
N ASN A 34 -35.99 -41.17 7.37
CA ASN A 34 -34.60 -41.47 7.67
C ASN A 34 -33.67 -41.02 6.54
N VAL A 35 -34.03 -41.25 5.28
CA VAL A 35 -33.30 -40.80 4.11
C VAL A 35 -33.21 -39.26 4.09
N LEU A 36 -34.33 -38.56 4.33
CA LEU A 36 -34.35 -37.10 4.41
C LEU A 36 -33.50 -36.58 5.56
N ARG A 37 -33.55 -37.17 6.74
CA ARG A 37 -32.73 -36.79 7.89
C ARG A 37 -31.24 -36.91 7.59
N ILE A 38 -30.83 -38.04 6.99
CA ILE A 38 -29.43 -38.24 6.59
C ILE A 38 -29.03 -37.23 5.55
N TYR A 39 -29.88 -36.94 4.56
CA TYR A 39 -29.64 -35.94 3.55
C TYR A 39 -29.40 -34.55 4.14
N PHE A 40 -30.28 -34.07 5.02
CA PHE A 40 -30.16 -32.78 5.64
C PHE A 40 -28.93 -32.68 6.56
N ASN A 41 -28.60 -33.75 7.30
CA ASN A 41 -27.37 -33.78 8.10
C ASN A 41 -26.11 -33.71 7.25
N GLN A 42 -26.08 -34.40 6.11
CA GLN A 42 -24.95 -34.32 5.17
C GLN A 42 -24.84 -32.93 4.51
N LEU A 43 -25.99 -32.34 4.15
CA LEU A 43 -26.04 -30.98 3.62
C LEU A 43 -25.54 -29.95 4.64
N ASP A 44 -25.98 -30.02 5.89
CA ASP A 44 -25.53 -29.14 6.98
C ASP A 44 -24.03 -29.27 7.21
N ASN A 45 -23.53 -30.52 7.26
CA ASN A 45 -22.09 -30.76 7.39
C ASN A 45 -21.28 -30.21 6.19
N ALA A 46 -21.78 -30.39 4.96
CA ALA A 46 -21.15 -29.89 3.77
C ALA A 46 -21.12 -28.35 3.74
N LEU A 47 -22.23 -27.70 4.13
CA LEU A 47 -22.29 -26.23 4.25
C LEU A 47 -21.39 -25.71 5.36
N ARG A 48 -21.36 -26.35 6.53
CA ARG A 48 -20.45 -25.97 7.64
C ARG A 48 -18.98 -26.09 7.21
N ASN A 49 -18.61 -27.15 6.51
CA ASN A 49 -17.25 -27.33 6.01
C ASN A 49 -16.91 -26.30 4.94
N ALA A 50 -17.82 -25.98 4.01
CA ALA A 50 -17.61 -24.95 3.01
C ALA A 50 -17.42 -23.56 3.65
N MET A 51 -18.19 -23.24 4.71
CA MET A 51 -18.04 -21.98 5.44
C MET A 51 -16.78 -21.94 6.33
N ALA A 52 -16.36 -23.09 6.88
CA ALA A 52 -15.17 -23.17 7.75
C ALA A 52 -13.83 -23.08 6.98
N VAL A 53 -13.85 -23.30 5.66
CA VAL A 53 -12.66 -23.31 4.78
C VAL A 53 -12.51 -21.98 4.02
N GLN A 54 -13.48 -21.08 4.11
CA GLN A 54 -13.38 -19.80 3.41
C GLN A 54 -12.36 -18.90 4.12
N GLU A 55 -11.17 -18.78 3.51
CA GLU A 55 -10.15 -17.83 3.99
C GLU A 55 -10.70 -16.39 3.93
N PRO A 56 -10.33 -15.53 4.90
CA PRO A 56 -10.67 -14.12 4.83
C PRO A 56 -10.27 -13.50 3.49
N TYR A 57 -11.09 -12.60 2.98
CA TYR A 57 -10.87 -11.95 1.68
C TYR A 57 -9.49 -11.30 1.59
N GLU A 58 -9.08 -10.59 2.64
CA GLU A 58 -7.80 -9.88 2.73
C GLU A 58 -6.62 -10.87 2.61
N LEU A 59 -6.75 -12.05 3.21
CA LEU A 59 -5.73 -13.10 3.11
C LEU A 59 -5.64 -13.67 1.69
N GLN A 60 -6.78 -13.84 1.01
CA GLN A 60 -6.82 -14.30 -0.39
C GLN A 60 -6.17 -13.26 -1.31
N VAL A 61 -6.43 -11.95 -1.09
CA VAL A 61 -5.76 -10.87 -1.83
C VAL A 61 -4.26 -10.89 -1.55
N ALA A 62 -3.84 -10.99 -0.29
CA ALA A 62 -2.42 -11.03 0.09
C ALA A 62 -1.67 -12.23 -0.52
N LYS A 63 -2.37 -13.35 -0.74
CA LYS A 63 -1.84 -14.53 -1.43
C LYS A 63 -1.86 -14.42 -2.96
N GLY A 64 -2.41 -13.34 -3.52
CA GLY A 64 -2.56 -13.16 -4.97
C GLY A 64 -3.61 -14.09 -5.61
N GLN A 65 -4.55 -14.59 -4.83
CA GLN A 65 -5.61 -15.51 -5.30
C GLN A 65 -6.79 -14.76 -5.94
N ILE A 66 -6.90 -13.47 -5.71
CA ILE A 66 -7.94 -12.61 -6.29
C ILE A 66 -7.34 -11.84 -7.46
N ALA A 67 -7.72 -12.19 -8.67
CA ALA A 67 -7.26 -11.52 -9.88
C ALA A 67 -7.67 -10.03 -9.85
N GLY A 68 -6.73 -9.14 -10.21
CA GLY A 68 -6.96 -7.69 -10.25
C GLY A 68 -7.01 -7.01 -8.88
N ALA A 69 -6.76 -7.75 -7.78
CA ALA A 69 -6.65 -7.17 -6.45
C ALA A 69 -5.24 -7.33 -5.88
N SER A 70 -4.77 -6.32 -5.15
CA SER A 70 -3.48 -6.34 -4.45
C SER A 70 -3.57 -5.52 -3.16
N THR A 71 -2.76 -5.87 -2.17
CA THR A 71 -2.66 -5.09 -0.94
C THR A 71 -1.77 -3.87 -1.15
N LEU A 72 -2.14 -2.75 -0.56
CA LEU A 72 -1.32 -1.55 -0.46
C LEU A 72 -0.99 -1.31 1.01
N TYR A 73 0.29 -1.12 1.30
CA TYR A 73 0.78 -0.65 2.58
C TYR A 73 1.77 0.49 2.36
N LYS A 74 1.49 1.66 2.93
CA LYS A 74 2.32 2.85 2.83
C LYS A 74 2.64 3.38 4.22
N PHE A 75 3.86 3.84 4.39
CA PHE A 75 4.31 4.48 5.63
C PHE A 75 5.30 5.60 5.33
N GLY A 76 5.41 6.53 6.26
CA GLY A 76 6.38 7.60 6.23
C GLY A 76 6.72 8.08 7.63
N THR A 77 7.86 8.75 7.74
CA THR A 77 8.32 9.40 8.97
C THR A 77 8.91 10.74 8.59
N ASN A 78 8.48 11.80 9.26
CA ASN A 78 9.16 13.10 9.24
C ASN A 78 9.83 13.31 10.60
N PRO A 79 11.17 13.47 10.64
CA PRO A 79 11.90 13.59 11.89
C PRO A 79 11.80 14.98 12.53
N ASP A 80 11.22 15.97 11.84
CA ASP A 80 11.31 17.39 12.19
C ASP A 80 10.03 18.17 11.88
N ILE A 81 8.90 17.70 12.41
CA ILE A 81 7.62 18.42 12.29
C ILE A 81 7.60 19.62 13.24
N ASP A 82 7.31 20.78 12.66
CA ASP A 82 7.19 22.07 13.32
C ASP A 82 5.76 22.64 13.26
N SER A 83 5.62 23.96 13.45
CA SER A 83 4.31 24.64 13.43
C SER A 83 3.71 24.79 12.04
N ALA A 84 4.51 24.77 10.98
CA ALA A 84 4.02 24.67 9.60
C ALA A 84 3.47 23.26 9.35
N GLU A 85 2.43 23.16 8.52
CA GLU A 85 1.96 21.85 8.08
C GLU A 85 2.89 21.31 7.01
N GLU A 86 3.38 20.08 7.19
CA GLU A 86 4.31 19.41 6.30
C GLU A 86 3.84 18.00 5.97
N THR A 87 4.31 17.47 4.85
CA THR A 87 4.13 16.04 4.50
C THR A 87 4.92 15.14 5.46
N ILE A 88 4.34 14.00 5.84
CA ILE A 88 5.05 13.01 6.67
C ILE A 88 5.92 12.15 5.76
N TRP A 89 7.15 12.58 5.53
CA TRP A 89 8.18 11.89 4.75
C TRP A 89 9.59 12.27 5.22
N SER A 90 10.57 11.42 4.95
CA SER A 90 11.93 11.55 5.49
C SER A 90 12.77 12.72 4.92
N THR A 91 12.30 13.38 3.86
CA THR A 91 12.97 14.56 3.30
C THR A 91 12.61 15.84 4.06
N GLY A 92 11.48 15.87 4.77
CA GLY A 92 10.93 17.07 5.41
C GLY A 92 10.28 18.04 4.43
N GLY A 93 9.50 19.00 4.96
CA GLY A 93 8.72 19.96 4.18
C GLY A 93 7.57 19.33 3.39
N ASP A 94 6.96 20.11 2.49
CA ASP A 94 5.90 19.63 1.62
C ASP A 94 6.42 18.73 0.50
N TYR A 95 5.72 17.63 0.21
CA TYR A 95 6.02 16.83 -0.97
C TYR A 95 5.77 17.63 -2.24
N PRO A 96 6.77 17.76 -3.13
CA PRO A 96 6.69 18.64 -4.30
C PRO A 96 5.92 17.95 -5.44
N TRP A 97 4.61 17.87 -5.34
CA TRP A 97 3.75 17.23 -6.32
C TRP A 97 3.98 17.74 -7.75
N PRO A 98 4.60 16.96 -8.66
CA PRO A 98 4.84 17.39 -10.03
C PRO A 98 3.53 17.69 -10.77
N THR A 99 3.52 18.77 -11.56
CA THR A 99 2.38 19.14 -12.42
C THR A 99 2.51 18.59 -13.84
N ALA A 100 3.69 18.11 -14.21
CA ALA A 100 4.01 17.48 -15.49
C ALA A 100 5.03 16.35 -15.27
N ALA A 101 5.08 15.42 -16.20
CA ALA A 101 6.07 14.35 -16.17
C ALA A 101 7.49 14.91 -16.30
N PHE A 102 8.43 14.24 -15.66
CA PHE A 102 9.83 14.64 -15.59
C PHE A 102 10.76 13.46 -15.83
N THR A 103 12.00 13.75 -16.21
CA THR A 103 13.10 12.78 -16.23
C THR A 103 13.59 12.55 -14.81
N ALA A 104 13.47 11.34 -14.30
CA ALA A 104 13.95 10.99 -12.98
C ALA A 104 15.38 10.45 -13.01
N PHE A 105 16.17 10.85 -12.03
CA PHE A 105 17.54 10.37 -11.79
C PHE A 105 17.66 9.85 -10.37
N ILE A 106 18.49 8.82 -10.19
CA ILE A 106 18.85 8.29 -8.88
C ILE A 106 20.34 8.51 -8.63
N SER A 107 20.70 8.83 -7.39
CA SER A 107 22.07 9.01 -6.92
C SER A 107 22.18 8.70 -5.43
N SER A 108 23.39 8.55 -4.91
CA SER A 108 23.64 8.39 -3.49
C SER A 108 24.68 9.40 -3.00
N SER A 109 24.56 9.82 -1.75
CA SER A 109 25.61 10.63 -1.09
C SER A 109 26.88 9.83 -0.80
N SER A 110 26.86 8.50 -0.98
CA SER A 110 28.02 7.60 -0.77
C SER A 110 28.49 6.97 -2.08
N ALA A 111 29.82 6.96 -2.28
CA ALA A 111 30.45 6.24 -3.36
C ALA A 111 30.36 4.70 -3.23
N ALA A 112 30.01 4.19 -2.05
CA ALA A 112 29.88 2.76 -1.78
C ALA A 112 28.55 2.14 -2.29
N ASP A 113 27.57 2.97 -2.67
CA ASP A 113 26.32 2.54 -3.29
C ASP A 113 26.49 2.42 -4.81
N THR A 114 27.17 1.35 -5.25
CA THR A 114 27.42 1.06 -6.66
C THR A 114 27.13 -0.40 -6.96
N SER A 115 27.02 -0.77 -8.24
CA SER A 115 26.72 -2.14 -8.70
C SER A 115 27.66 -3.23 -8.14
N ALA A 116 28.86 -2.87 -7.70
CA ALA A 116 29.85 -3.77 -7.07
C ALA A 116 30.27 -3.26 -5.67
N GLY A 117 29.58 -2.28 -5.11
CA GLY A 117 29.90 -1.69 -3.82
C GLY A 117 29.40 -2.50 -2.63
N THR A 118 29.73 -2.00 -1.43
CA THR A 118 29.32 -2.63 -0.17
C THR A 118 27.91 -2.19 0.28
N GLY A 119 27.41 -1.06 -0.22
CA GLY A 119 26.08 -0.51 0.06
C GLY A 119 25.01 -1.02 -0.91
N ALA A 120 24.05 -0.17 -1.26
CA ALA A 120 23.01 -0.49 -2.23
C ALA A 120 23.60 -0.69 -3.63
N GLN A 121 23.29 -1.82 -4.27
CA GLN A 121 23.80 -2.18 -5.60
C GLN A 121 22.75 -1.93 -6.68
N THR A 122 21.51 -2.32 -6.44
CA THR A 122 20.37 -2.01 -7.29
C THR A 122 19.23 -1.45 -6.47
N VAL A 123 18.50 -0.50 -7.04
CA VAL A 123 17.35 0.16 -6.40
C VAL A 123 16.17 0.12 -7.34
N THR A 124 15.01 -0.22 -6.79
CA THR A 124 13.74 -0.21 -7.50
C THR A 124 12.96 1.05 -7.12
N VAL A 125 12.42 1.72 -8.12
CA VAL A 125 11.53 2.87 -8.00
C VAL A 125 10.16 2.48 -8.54
N GLU A 126 9.12 2.71 -7.74
CA GLU A 126 7.72 2.48 -8.08
C GLU A 126 6.98 3.81 -8.13
N GLY A 127 6.09 3.96 -9.09
CA GLY A 127 5.30 5.17 -9.24
C GLY A 127 4.35 5.11 -10.42
N VAL A 128 4.05 6.26 -10.99
CA VAL A 128 3.19 6.34 -12.18
C VAL A 128 3.85 7.21 -13.26
N ASP A 129 3.56 6.86 -14.50
CA ASP A 129 3.98 7.61 -15.69
C ASP A 129 3.09 8.85 -15.96
N GLU A 130 3.31 9.52 -17.08
CA GLU A 130 2.54 10.69 -17.53
C GLU A 130 1.04 10.41 -17.73
N ASN A 131 0.67 9.15 -17.96
CA ASN A 131 -0.71 8.69 -18.13
C ASN A 131 -1.31 8.12 -16.83
N TYR A 132 -0.59 8.25 -15.70
CA TYR A 132 -0.90 7.61 -14.43
C TYR A 132 -0.88 6.08 -14.48
N ALA A 133 -0.29 5.46 -15.52
CA ALA A 133 -0.08 4.02 -15.52
C ALA A 133 1.02 3.64 -14.51
N ALA A 134 0.78 2.58 -13.77
CA ALA A 134 1.76 2.07 -12.80
C ALA A 134 3.03 1.65 -13.51
N GLN A 135 4.18 2.06 -12.98
CA GLN A 135 5.48 1.65 -13.47
C GLN A 135 6.43 1.29 -12.34
N THR A 136 7.30 0.34 -12.63
CA THR A 136 8.34 -0.13 -11.71
C THR A 136 9.63 -0.29 -12.51
N VAL A 137 10.69 0.39 -12.07
CA VAL A 137 11.99 0.37 -12.73
C VAL A 137 13.08 0.06 -11.72
N THR A 138 13.91 -0.93 -12.01
CA THR A 138 15.11 -1.25 -11.22
C THR A 138 16.35 -0.77 -11.96
N VAL A 139 17.19 -0.01 -11.26
CA VAL A 139 18.45 0.53 -11.81
C VAL A 139 19.64 0.10 -10.98
N SER A 140 20.81 -0.04 -11.64
CA SER A 140 22.08 -0.23 -10.95
C SER A 140 22.59 1.10 -10.45
N MET A 141 23.00 1.13 -9.18
CA MET A 141 23.58 2.33 -8.56
C MET A 141 24.98 2.63 -9.12
N ASN A 142 25.30 3.93 -9.18
CA ASN A 142 26.62 4.42 -9.60
C ASN A 142 27.20 5.44 -8.58
N GLY A 143 26.98 5.16 -7.30
CA GLY A 143 27.45 5.98 -6.20
C GLY A 143 26.96 7.41 -6.28
N GLN A 144 27.89 8.35 -6.27
CA GLN A 144 27.62 9.80 -6.31
C GLN A 144 27.31 10.32 -7.72
N THR A 145 27.42 9.47 -8.75
CA THR A 145 27.04 9.81 -10.12
C THR A 145 25.59 9.43 -10.35
N GLN A 146 24.79 10.37 -10.86
CA GLN A 146 23.38 10.10 -11.14
C GLN A 146 23.22 9.09 -12.27
N VAL A 147 22.16 8.25 -12.16
CA VAL A 147 21.71 7.33 -13.19
C VAL A 147 20.26 7.67 -13.53
N GLN A 148 19.93 7.74 -14.83
CA GLN A 148 18.55 7.94 -15.27
C GLN A 148 17.69 6.71 -14.96
N ILE A 149 16.47 6.94 -14.50
CA ILE A 149 15.49 5.91 -14.14
C ILE A 149 14.49 5.78 -15.29
N GLY A 150 14.60 4.69 -16.08
CA GLY A 150 13.71 4.47 -17.22
C GLY A 150 13.87 5.49 -18.33
N ASP A 151 12.77 5.81 -19.01
CA ASP A 151 12.76 6.73 -20.14
C ASP A 151 12.83 8.21 -19.72
N ALA A 152 13.26 9.10 -20.63
CA ALA A 152 13.57 10.49 -20.36
C ALA A 152 12.37 11.38 -19.95
N SER A 153 11.12 10.93 -20.14
CA SER A 153 9.92 11.72 -19.83
C SER A 153 8.87 10.96 -19.02
N GLY A 154 9.28 9.87 -18.39
CA GLY A 154 8.36 8.84 -17.97
C GLY A 154 7.78 8.94 -16.55
N TRP A 155 8.19 9.91 -15.69
CA TRP A 155 7.75 9.91 -14.29
C TRP A 155 6.84 11.10 -13.98
N LEU A 156 5.61 10.83 -13.52
CA LEU A 156 4.72 11.86 -12.98
C LEU A 156 4.72 11.83 -11.45
N ARG A 157 4.82 10.62 -10.84
CA ARG A 157 4.86 10.44 -9.38
C ARG A 157 5.86 9.36 -9.00
N VAL A 158 6.50 9.54 -7.87
CA VAL A 158 7.28 8.51 -7.17
C VAL A 158 6.47 8.09 -5.96
N ASN A 159 6.06 6.82 -5.93
CA ASN A 159 5.27 6.25 -4.84
C ASN A 159 6.14 5.54 -3.80
N ARG A 160 7.24 4.91 -4.23
CA ARG A 160 8.11 4.12 -3.36
C ARG A 160 9.49 3.94 -3.99
N ILE A 161 10.50 3.85 -3.11
CA ILE A 161 11.88 3.52 -3.49
C ILE A 161 12.38 2.47 -2.52
N PHE A 162 13.05 1.42 -3.01
CA PHE A 162 13.65 0.43 -2.13
C PHE A 162 14.91 -0.21 -2.75
N VAL A 163 15.82 -0.61 -1.89
CA VAL A 163 17.03 -1.35 -2.26
C VAL A 163 16.63 -2.76 -2.66
N ALA A 164 16.84 -3.13 -3.92
CA ALA A 164 16.53 -4.46 -4.42
C ALA A 164 17.68 -5.44 -4.15
N THR A 165 18.94 -4.98 -4.28
CA THR A 165 20.12 -5.76 -3.89
C THR A 165 21.13 -4.86 -3.21
N SER A 166 21.84 -5.39 -2.22
CA SER A 166 22.92 -4.73 -1.50
C SER A 166 24.17 -5.59 -1.46
N GLY A 167 25.33 -4.96 -1.24
CA GLY A 167 26.58 -5.62 -0.98
C GLY A 167 26.71 -6.07 0.47
N SER A 168 27.96 -6.26 0.94
CA SER A 168 28.25 -6.78 2.28
C SER A 168 27.77 -5.90 3.44
N GLY A 169 27.45 -4.63 3.20
CA GLY A 169 26.88 -3.73 4.22
C GLY A 169 25.41 -3.97 4.53
N GLY A 170 24.67 -4.65 3.64
CA GLY A 170 23.27 -5.03 3.85
C GLY A 170 22.26 -3.87 3.75
N THR A 171 22.73 -2.62 3.70
CA THR A 171 21.90 -1.40 3.67
C THR A 171 22.49 -0.34 2.75
N ALA A 172 21.75 0.73 2.48
CA ALA A 172 22.26 1.91 1.79
C ALA A 172 23.41 2.53 2.62
N ALA A 173 24.57 2.69 1.98
CA ALA A 173 25.77 3.26 2.61
C ALA A 173 25.72 4.80 2.72
N GLY A 174 24.90 5.43 1.89
CA GLY A 174 24.57 6.85 1.93
C GLY A 174 23.08 7.06 1.78
N THR A 175 22.64 8.32 1.86
CA THR A 175 21.26 8.65 1.50
C THR A 175 21.10 8.56 -0.02
N ILE A 176 20.13 7.78 -0.47
CA ILE A 176 19.78 7.61 -1.89
C ILE A 176 18.65 8.58 -2.21
N TYR A 177 18.74 9.27 -3.32
CA TYR A 177 17.79 10.27 -3.76
C TYR A 177 17.21 9.94 -5.14
N VAL A 178 15.93 10.21 -5.33
CA VAL A 178 15.28 10.29 -6.64
C VAL A 178 14.89 11.76 -6.90
N ALA A 179 15.40 12.34 -7.98
CA ALA A 179 15.27 13.77 -8.28
C ALA A 179 15.19 14.05 -9.78
N ASN A 180 14.89 15.30 -10.17
CA ASN A 180 14.76 15.72 -11.58
C ASN A 180 15.99 16.43 -12.15
N SER A 181 17.10 16.48 -11.44
CA SER A 181 18.25 17.28 -11.89
C SER A 181 19.59 16.66 -11.53
N GLY A 182 20.65 17.34 -11.94
CA GLY A 182 22.03 17.01 -11.65
C GLY A 182 22.36 16.97 -10.17
N VAL A 183 23.54 16.48 -9.85
CA VAL A 183 24.01 16.22 -8.48
C VAL A 183 25.35 16.91 -8.22
N THR A 184 25.56 17.24 -6.94
CA THR A 184 26.87 17.64 -6.41
C THR A 184 27.26 16.66 -5.32
N SER A 185 28.34 15.92 -5.50
CA SER A 185 28.75 14.84 -4.58
C SER A 185 27.61 13.86 -4.25
N GLY A 186 26.80 13.54 -5.25
CA GLY A 186 25.69 12.61 -5.12
C GLY A 186 24.40 13.19 -4.52
N VAL A 187 24.42 14.42 -4.03
CA VAL A 187 23.23 15.12 -3.51
C VAL A 187 22.57 15.92 -4.63
N PRO A 188 21.26 15.77 -4.90
CA PRO A 188 20.55 16.51 -5.93
C PRO A 188 20.63 18.03 -5.72
N THR A 189 20.77 18.77 -6.83
CA THR A 189 20.73 20.25 -6.84
C THR A 189 19.34 20.80 -7.19
N GLY A 190 18.40 19.93 -7.58
CA GLY A 190 17.03 20.26 -7.90
C GLY A 190 16.03 19.62 -6.95
N ILE A 191 14.82 19.36 -7.48
CA ILE A 191 13.70 18.86 -6.68
C ILE A 191 13.88 17.36 -6.42
N THR A 192 13.88 16.97 -5.15
CA THR A 192 13.85 15.57 -4.71
C THR A 192 12.41 15.10 -4.58
N TYR A 193 12.10 13.93 -5.15
CA TYR A 193 10.78 13.31 -5.12
C TYR A 193 10.73 12.04 -4.24
N GLY A 194 11.83 11.68 -3.62
CA GLY A 194 11.92 10.60 -2.65
C GLY A 194 13.34 10.31 -2.26
N ASN A 195 13.52 9.74 -1.08
CA ASN A 195 14.83 9.32 -0.60
C ASN A 195 14.74 8.03 0.20
N ILE A 196 15.88 7.34 0.30
CA ILE A 196 16.15 6.29 1.30
C ILE A 196 17.22 6.87 2.22
N VAL A 197 16.92 6.98 3.49
CA VAL A 197 17.87 7.48 4.48
C VAL A 197 19.03 6.49 4.62
N GLN A 198 20.25 7.00 4.85
CA GLN A 198 21.42 6.16 5.11
C GLN A 198 21.15 5.13 6.20
N GLY A 199 21.48 3.87 5.95
CA GLY A 199 21.25 2.76 6.87
C GLY A 199 19.90 2.06 6.68
N ASP A 200 18.96 2.68 5.93
CA ASP A 200 17.68 2.08 5.56
C ASP A 200 17.76 1.36 4.20
N ASN A 201 16.72 0.60 3.89
CA ASN A 201 16.57 -0.08 2.60
C ASN A 201 15.30 0.32 1.85
N GLN A 202 14.51 1.24 2.40
CA GLN A 202 13.25 1.68 1.81
C GLN A 202 12.94 3.14 2.15
N SER A 203 12.30 3.85 1.22
CA SER A 203 11.80 5.20 1.44
C SER A 203 10.72 5.23 2.52
N GLN A 204 10.81 6.23 3.39
CA GLN A 204 9.83 6.52 4.44
C GLN A 204 8.99 7.72 4.00
N MET A 205 7.97 7.46 3.17
CA MET A 205 7.12 8.49 2.58
C MET A 205 5.66 8.06 2.56
N SER A 206 4.80 8.78 3.28
CA SER A 206 3.36 8.54 3.36
C SER A 206 2.60 9.25 2.23
N VAL A 207 3.12 9.14 1.01
CA VAL A 207 2.51 9.68 -0.22
C VAL A 207 2.20 8.55 -1.19
N TYR A 208 1.10 8.68 -1.92
CA TYR A 208 0.71 7.72 -2.93
C TYR A 208 -0.20 8.35 -3.97
N THR A 209 -0.13 7.86 -5.19
CA THR A 209 -1.08 8.18 -6.26
C THR A 209 -1.69 6.88 -6.76
N VAL A 210 -2.99 6.79 -6.75
CA VAL A 210 -3.72 5.62 -7.27
C VAL A 210 -3.51 5.53 -8.78
N PRO A 211 -2.96 4.42 -9.32
CA PRO A 211 -2.75 4.29 -10.75
C PRO A 211 -4.06 4.32 -11.55
N ALA A 212 -3.96 4.70 -12.83
CA ALA A 212 -5.06 4.59 -13.77
C ALA A 212 -5.57 3.15 -13.87
N GLY A 213 -6.88 2.97 -13.96
CA GLY A 213 -7.53 1.66 -14.03
C GLY A 213 -7.68 0.95 -12.69
N PHE A 214 -7.42 1.62 -11.56
CA PHE A 214 -7.56 1.05 -10.22
C PHE A 214 -8.37 1.94 -9.29
N THR A 215 -9.04 1.31 -8.35
CA THR A 215 -9.66 1.97 -7.19
C THR A 215 -9.01 1.43 -5.91
N LEU A 216 -8.60 2.33 -5.02
CA LEU A 216 -8.10 1.95 -3.70
C LEU A 216 -9.26 1.98 -2.69
N PHE A 217 -9.42 0.88 -1.97
CA PHE A 217 -10.27 0.78 -0.78
C PHE A 217 -9.38 0.84 0.45
N LEU A 218 -9.38 1.99 1.11
CA LEU A 218 -8.53 2.30 2.25
C LEU A 218 -9.18 1.76 3.53
N ASP A 219 -8.47 0.91 4.28
CA ASP A 219 -8.98 0.21 5.46
C ASP A 219 -8.63 0.90 6.76
N ASP A 220 -7.43 1.45 6.88
CA ASP A 220 -7.03 2.24 8.04
C ASP A 220 -5.99 3.33 7.73
N VAL A 221 -5.84 4.24 8.68
CA VAL A 221 -4.76 5.21 8.75
C VAL A 221 -4.23 5.26 10.18
N THR A 222 -2.92 5.20 10.32
CA THR A 222 -2.25 5.24 11.62
C THR A 222 -1.35 6.47 11.70
N PHE A 223 -1.34 7.12 12.87
CA PHE A 223 -0.42 8.21 13.18
C PHE A 223 0.35 7.93 14.48
N THR A 224 1.62 8.29 14.48
CA THR A 224 2.47 8.27 15.68
C THR A 224 3.13 9.61 15.87
N ALA A 225 3.32 10.04 17.12
CA ALA A 225 4.07 11.23 17.44
C ALA A 225 4.94 11.00 18.67
N ALA A 226 6.21 11.43 18.60
CA ALA A 226 7.14 11.38 19.73
C ALA A 226 7.36 12.82 20.26
N ILE A 227 6.54 13.24 21.21
CA ILE A 227 6.59 14.57 21.81
C ILE A 227 7.24 14.47 23.18
N ALA A 228 8.38 15.15 23.36
CA ALA A 228 9.11 15.16 24.63
C ALA A 228 8.55 16.18 25.64
N ILE A 229 7.74 17.14 25.19
CA ILE A 229 7.25 18.25 26.01
C ILE A 229 5.79 18.00 26.41
N ALA A 230 5.51 18.07 27.71
CA ALA A 230 4.14 17.90 28.23
C ALA A 230 3.18 18.99 27.70
N ASN A 231 1.91 18.62 27.51
CA ASN A 231 0.83 19.50 27.03
C ASN A 231 1.06 20.07 25.62
N LYS A 232 1.87 19.40 24.79
CA LYS A 232 2.06 19.71 23.40
C LYS A 232 1.35 18.67 22.52
N ASN A 233 0.96 19.09 21.33
CA ASN A 233 0.14 18.29 20.42
C ASN A 233 0.70 18.31 19.01
N VAL A 234 0.43 17.23 18.27
CA VAL A 234 0.55 17.15 16.82
C VAL A 234 -0.86 17.09 16.23
N THR A 235 -1.13 17.93 15.25
CA THR A 235 -2.31 17.79 14.39
C THR A 235 -1.89 17.01 13.15
N ALA A 236 -2.41 15.79 13.02
CA ALA A 236 -2.15 14.93 11.88
C ALA A 236 -3.37 14.84 10.96
N LYS A 237 -3.16 14.79 9.65
CA LYS A 237 -4.20 14.75 8.64
C LYS A 237 -3.90 13.70 7.58
N PHE A 238 -4.94 13.06 7.08
CA PHE A 238 -4.92 12.36 5.81
C PHE A 238 -5.69 13.19 4.79
N VAL A 239 -5.04 13.53 3.69
CA VAL A 239 -5.59 14.40 2.66
C VAL A 239 -5.53 13.74 1.28
N THR A 240 -6.49 14.07 0.42
CA THR A 240 -6.54 13.58 -0.96
C THR A 240 -6.80 14.73 -1.93
N ARG A 241 -6.25 14.57 -3.14
CA ARG A 241 -6.50 15.47 -4.27
C ARG A 241 -6.98 14.66 -5.46
N ASP A 242 -8.26 14.83 -5.80
CA ASP A 242 -8.90 14.14 -6.92
C ASP A 242 -8.26 14.55 -8.26
N PHE A 243 -8.27 13.66 -9.24
CA PHE A 243 -7.79 13.95 -10.58
C PHE A 243 -8.46 15.20 -11.18
N GLY A 244 -7.66 16.06 -11.79
CA GLY A 244 -8.14 17.33 -12.34
C GLY A 244 -8.37 18.45 -11.30
N SER A 245 -8.21 18.17 -10.01
CA SER A 245 -8.25 19.17 -8.94
C SER A 245 -6.84 19.67 -8.61
N ASN A 246 -6.73 20.92 -8.21
CA ASN A 246 -5.50 21.49 -7.66
C ASN A 246 -5.54 21.62 -6.13
N THR A 247 -6.60 21.11 -5.46
CA THR A 247 -6.86 21.32 -4.05
C THR A 247 -6.85 19.99 -3.30
N PHE A 248 -6.02 19.87 -2.27
CA PHE A 248 -6.09 18.79 -1.30
C PHE A 248 -7.27 19.01 -0.34
N ARG A 249 -8.02 17.94 -0.10
CA ARG A 249 -9.16 17.91 0.83
C ARG A 249 -8.86 16.97 1.99
N THR A 250 -9.06 17.45 3.20
CA THR A 250 -8.90 16.65 4.40
C THR A 250 -10.00 15.60 4.48
N LYS A 251 -9.59 14.34 4.59
CA LYS A 251 -10.48 13.20 4.86
C LYS A 251 -10.50 12.84 6.34
N ILE A 252 -9.35 12.96 7.00
CA ILE A 252 -9.17 12.67 8.41
C ILE A 252 -8.32 13.78 9.01
N ILE A 253 -8.69 14.22 10.22
CA ILE A 253 -7.89 15.11 11.07
C ILE A 253 -7.92 14.59 12.50
N GLN A 254 -6.76 14.50 13.11
CA GLN A 254 -6.60 14.00 14.48
C GLN A 254 -5.55 14.80 15.23
N THR A 255 -5.75 14.90 16.54
CA THR A 255 -4.75 15.46 17.45
C THR A 255 -4.10 14.31 18.22
N VAL A 256 -2.77 14.20 18.13
CA VAL A 256 -1.97 13.14 18.75
C VAL A 256 -1.07 13.75 19.82
N GLN A 257 -1.04 13.13 20.99
CA GLN A 257 -0.14 13.47 22.09
C GLN A 257 0.77 12.30 22.40
N SER A 258 2.03 12.35 22.01
CA SER A 258 3.06 11.31 22.33
C SER A 258 2.53 9.88 22.37
N ASN A 259 1.87 9.43 21.30
CA ASN A 259 1.19 8.14 21.28
C ASN A 259 1.05 7.58 19.87
N LEU A 260 0.61 6.33 19.81
CA LEU A 260 0.12 5.64 18.62
C LEU A 260 -1.40 5.82 18.53
N LEU A 261 -1.88 6.28 17.41
CA LEU A 261 -3.30 6.35 17.07
C LEU A 261 -3.57 5.53 15.82
N VAL A 262 -4.32 4.45 15.97
CA VAL A 262 -4.80 3.60 14.87
C VAL A 262 -6.27 3.91 14.61
N LEU A 263 -6.62 4.19 13.36
CA LEU A 263 -7.96 4.56 12.92
C LEU A 263 -8.49 3.54 11.91
N PRO A 264 -8.97 2.37 12.37
CA PRO A 264 -9.61 1.42 11.47
C PRO A 264 -10.97 1.95 11.00
N PHE A 265 -11.28 1.76 9.73
CA PHE A 265 -12.55 2.19 9.17
C PHE A 265 -13.55 1.03 9.20
N HIS A 266 -14.74 1.30 9.73
CA HIS A 266 -15.82 0.31 9.67
C HIS A 266 -16.24 0.00 8.22
N TYR A 267 -16.15 1.00 7.36
CA TYR A 267 -16.30 0.87 5.90
C TYR A 267 -15.08 1.48 5.23
N PRO A 268 -14.41 0.77 4.31
CA PRO A 268 -13.28 1.31 3.59
C PRO A 268 -13.63 2.60 2.82
N PHE A 269 -12.71 3.55 2.79
CA PHE A 269 -12.84 4.71 1.91
C PHE A 269 -12.50 4.31 0.47
N SER A 270 -13.44 4.49 -0.45
CA SER A 270 -13.17 4.36 -1.87
C SER A 270 -12.44 5.60 -2.39
N ILE A 271 -11.25 5.40 -2.95
CA ILE A 271 -10.40 6.43 -3.54
C ILE A 271 -10.20 6.10 -5.02
N ALA A 272 -10.69 6.98 -5.89
CA ALA A 272 -10.70 6.76 -7.34
C ALA A 272 -9.28 6.78 -7.93
N GLU A 273 -9.14 6.22 -9.14
CA GLU A 273 -7.92 6.31 -9.93
C GLU A 273 -7.38 7.75 -10.06
N LYS A 274 -6.06 7.89 -10.25
CA LYS A 274 -5.36 9.17 -10.46
C LYS A 274 -5.50 10.16 -9.30
N THR A 275 -6.01 9.74 -8.15
CA THR A 275 -6.09 10.55 -6.93
C THR A 275 -4.74 10.53 -6.23
N ASP A 276 -4.21 11.72 -5.95
CA ASP A 276 -3.05 11.91 -5.09
C ASP A 276 -3.48 11.89 -3.62
N MET A 277 -2.68 11.28 -2.73
CA MET A 277 -2.94 11.23 -1.30
C MET A 277 -1.65 11.33 -0.49
N GLU A 278 -1.75 11.91 0.69
CA GLU A 278 -0.64 11.99 1.62
C GLU A 278 -1.11 12.17 3.06
N CYS A 279 -0.22 11.81 3.99
CA CYS A 279 -0.36 12.22 5.39
C CYS A 279 0.45 13.48 5.63
N ARG A 280 -0.14 14.43 6.37
CA ARG A 280 0.48 15.69 6.79
C ARG A 280 0.40 15.86 8.29
N ALA A 281 1.31 16.65 8.83
CA ALA A 281 1.27 17.01 10.23
C ALA A 281 1.76 18.43 10.47
N SER A 282 1.32 19.01 11.59
CA SER A 282 1.90 20.22 12.20
C SER A 282 1.92 20.04 13.71
N SER A 283 2.82 20.71 14.40
CA SER A 283 2.97 20.63 15.86
C SER A 283 2.94 22.01 16.51
N ASP A 284 2.49 22.09 17.75
CA ASP A 284 2.60 23.28 18.57
C ASP A 284 3.97 23.40 19.28
N THR A 285 4.92 22.56 18.90
CA THR A 285 6.34 22.59 19.31
C THR A 285 7.23 22.19 18.16
N THR A 286 8.55 22.37 18.28
CA THR A 286 9.56 22.11 17.24
C THR A 286 10.17 20.72 17.38
N ASN A 287 10.75 20.24 16.27
CA ASN A 287 11.54 18.99 16.20
C ASN A 287 10.77 17.76 16.68
N VAL A 288 9.50 17.61 16.25
CA VAL A 288 8.69 16.44 16.60
C VAL A 288 8.81 15.37 15.54
N VAL A 289 9.20 14.17 15.96
CA VAL A 289 9.17 12.99 15.07
C VAL A 289 7.74 12.52 14.91
N VAL A 290 7.23 12.52 13.69
CA VAL A 290 5.88 12.06 13.37
C VAL A 290 5.95 10.97 12.32
N GLY A 291 5.29 9.85 12.59
CA GLY A 291 5.10 8.76 11.65
C GLY A 291 3.64 8.66 11.21
N ALA A 292 3.44 8.15 10.01
CA ALA A 292 2.12 7.78 9.52
C ALA A 292 2.19 6.54 8.65
N SER A 293 1.13 5.74 8.67
CA SER A 293 0.90 4.68 7.71
C SER A 293 -0.55 4.64 7.28
N PHE A 294 -0.79 4.06 6.12
CA PHE A 294 -2.13 3.73 5.65
C PHE A 294 -2.08 2.45 4.83
N GLU A 295 -3.16 1.68 4.92
CA GLU A 295 -3.28 0.42 4.21
C GLU A 295 -4.66 0.22 3.60
N GLY A 296 -4.75 -0.69 2.63
CA GLY A 296 -5.99 -1.01 1.95
C GLY A 296 -5.78 -2.00 0.80
N VAL A 297 -6.85 -2.18 0.04
CA VAL A 297 -6.87 -3.06 -1.13
C VAL A 297 -7.02 -2.23 -2.40
N LEU A 298 -6.10 -2.41 -3.33
CA LEU A 298 -6.14 -1.84 -4.67
C LEU A 298 -6.83 -2.83 -5.61
N ILE A 299 -7.91 -2.41 -6.26
CA ILE A 299 -8.72 -3.27 -7.13
C ILE A 299 -8.76 -2.66 -8.53
N ALA A 300 -8.52 -3.49 -9.55
CA ALA A 300 -8.69 -3.11 -10.96
C ALA A 300 -10.15 -2.82 -11.28
N ASN A 301 -10.40 -1.72 -12.01
CA ASN A 301 -11.74 -1.25 -12.39
C ASN A 301 -12.40 -2.12 -13.46
#